data_802015b27f1354d2ab63c02000404818
#
_entry.id   802015b27f1354d2ab63c02000404818
#
_cell.length_a   1.000
_cell.length_b   1.000
_cell.length_c   1.000
_cell.angle_alpha   90.00
_cell.angle_beta   90.00
_cell.angle_gamma   90.00
#
_symmetry.space_group_name_H-M   'P 1'
#
loop_
_entity.id
_entity.type
_entity.pdbx_description
1 polymer ?
#
loop_
_entity_poly.entity_id
_entity_poly.type
_entity_poly.pdbx_seq_one_letter_code
_entity_poly.pdbx_strand_id
1 'polypeptide(L)'
;TVTFKDWDGSVLKTEQVAYNTEATAPADPTRDGYRFTGWDKTFDTITENTEITAQYVKTWNVTFQDEDGTVLKTETVDEGTGATAPTEPVKEGHTFAGWDAAFDNVTADTVVTATYEVNQYTVTFKDWDGSVLKTEQVAYSTGATAPTDPIRDGYRFTGWDVAFDNITGDTVVTAQYEKEEAIVPPTEPEQPQTPGQSGEMNNTETEEKTQTSTNLEAAKTGDNSIVEPLLATGGISSIAVAIAFFFRKKKKSES
;
A
#
# COMPACT_ATOMS: atom_id res chain seq x y z
N THR A 1 -55.72 -29.42 27.72
CA THR A 1 -55.20 -28.09 27.87
C THR A 1 -53.77 -28.05 27.26
N VAL A 2 -53.49 -27.05 26.41
CA VAL A 2 -52.16 -26.77 25.87
C VAL A 2 -51.69 -25.47 26.50
N THR A 3 -50.45 -25.47 26.99
CA THR A 3 -49.80 -24.30 27.58
C THR A 3 -48.48 -24.00 26.84
N PHE A 4 -48.44 -22.87 26.14
CA PHE A 4 -47.21 -22.35 25.51
C PHE A 4 -46.46 -21.53 26.52
N LYS A 5 -45.19 -21.86 26.71
CA LYS A 5 -44.28 -21.21 27.68
C LYS A 5 -43.08 -20.60 26.97
N ASP A 6 -42.56 -19.53 27.54
CA ASP A 6 -41.25 -19.00 27.14
C ASP A 6 -40.10 -19.80 27.78
N TRP A 7 -38.90 -19.53 27.39
CA TRP A 7 -37.64 -20.18 27.86
C TRP A 7 -37.46 -20.14 29.39
N ASP A 8 -38.02 -19.12 30.05
CA ASP A 8 -37.94 -18.90 31.51
C ASP A 8 -39.15 -19.56 32.26
N GLY A 9 -40.00 -20.24 31.52
CA GLY A 9 -41.19 -20.89 32.05
C GLY A 9 -42.43 -19.99 32.19
N SER A 10 -42.32 -18.70 31.82
CA SER A 10 -43.50 -17.81 31.78
C SER A 10 -44.52 -18.30 30.77
N VAL A 11 -45.81 -18.17 31.11
CA VAL A 11 -46.89 -18.62 30.25
C VAL A 11 -47.21 -17.54 29.21
N LEU A 12 -47.05 -17.89 27.93
CA LEU A 12 -47.39 -17.04 26.80
C LEU A 12 -48.85 -17.18 26.39
N LYS A 13 -49.39 -18.42 26.40
CA LYS A 13 -50.78 -18.73 26.04
C LYS A 13 -51.22 -20.04 26.68
N THR A 14 -52.48 -20.10 27.08
CA THR A 14 -53.17 -21.35 27.43
C THR A 14 -54.47 -21.47 26.65
N GLU A 15 -54.70 -22.63 26.07
CA GLU A 15 -56.00 -22.92 25.39
C GLU A 15 -56.54 -24.33 25.67
N GLN A 16 -57.84 -24.44 25.58
CA GLN A 16 -58.53 -25.75 25.63
C GLN A 16 -58.70 -26.25 24.19
N VAL A 17 -58.10 -27.39 23.90
CA VAL A 17 -58.11 -28.02 22.59
C VAL A 17 -58.89 -29.32 22.66
N ALA A 18 -59.71 -29.61 21.66
CA ALA A 18 -60.40 -30.86 21.57
C ALA A 18 -59.42 -32.04 21.38
N TYR A 19 -59.85 -33.22 21.86
CA TYR A 19 -59.00 -34.42 21.69
C TYR A 19 -58.72 -34.68 20.20
N ASN A 20 -57.45 -34.92 19.86
CA ASN A 20 -56.99 -35.22 18.52
C ASN A 20 -57.17 -34.05 17.52
N THR A 21 -57.07 -32.80 17.99
CA THR A 21 -57.02 -31.59 17.12
C THR A 21 -55.77 -30.76 17.37
N GLU A 22 -55.55 -29.84 16.47
CA GLU A 22 -54.39 -28.90 16.51
C GLU A 22 -54.57 -27.79 17.56
N ALA A 23 -53.54 -27.38 18.21
CA ALA A 23 -53.48 -26.16 19.01
C ALA A 23 -52.97 -24.97 18.17
N THR A 24 -53.36 -23.76 18.58
CA THR A 24 -52.93 -22.53 17.89
C THR A 24 -51.79 -21.87 18.67
N ALA A 25 -50.59 -21.74 18.08
CA ALA A 25 -49.47 -21.06 18.70
C ALA A 25 -49.77 -19.56 18.97
N PRO A 26 -49.19 -18.95 20.00
CA PRO A 26 -49.16 -17.50 20.14
C PRO A 26 -48.27 -16.87 19.07
N ALA A 27 -48.18 -15.53 19.02
CA ALA A 27 -47.16 -14.83 18.25
C ALA A 27 -45.75 -15.26 18.73
N ASP A 28 -44.80 -15.29 17.80
CA ASP A 28 -43.43 -15.67 18.10
C ASP A 28 -42.85 -14.76 19.20
N PRO A 29 -42.40 -15.35 20.31
CA PRO A 29 -41.84 -14.57 21.41
C PRO A 29 -40.45 -14.02 21.06
N THR A 30 -40.07 -12.93 21.72
CA THR A 30 -38.79 -12.27 21.52
C THR A 30 -37.90 -12.40 22.76
N ARG A 31 -36.59 -12.55 22.52
CA ARG A 31 -35.57 -12.58 23.56
C ARG A 31 -34.33 -11.83 23.11
N ASP A 32 -33.88 -10.83 23.88
CA ASP A 32 -32.73 -10.03 23.55
C ASP A 32 -31.45 -10.87 23.38
N GLY A 33 -30.75 -10.68 22.25
CA GLY A 33 -29.56 -11.45 21.89
C GLY A 33 -29.83 -12.87 21.41
N TYR A 34 -31.12 -13.21 21.13
CA TYR A 34 -31.51 -14.52 20.63
C TYR A 34 -32.54 -14.41 19.50
N ARG A 35 -32.49 -15.36 18.58
CA ARG A 35 -33.50 -15.56 17.55
C ARG A 35 -34.41 -16.76 17.95
N PHE A 36 -35.72 -16.56 17.89
CA PHE A 36 -36.68 -17.66 18.06
C PHE A 36 -36.53 -18.67 16.91
N THR A 37 -36.47 -19.97 17.25
CA THR A 37 -36.25 -21.05 16.27
C THR A 37 -37.47 -21.97 16.14
N GLY A 38 -38.47 -21.79 16.98
CA GLY A 38 -39.66 -22.60 16.99
C GLY A 38 -40.00 -23.11 18.39
N TRP A 39 -40.78 -24.14 18.42
CA TRP A 39 -41.28 -24.78 19.64
C TRP A 39 -40.61 -26.14 19.83
N ASP A 40 -40.44 -26.60 21.09
CA ASP A 40 -39.80 -27.87 21.44
C ASP A 40 -40.61 -29.10 21.05
N LYS A 41 -41.92 -28.92 20.82
CA LYS A 41 -42.86 -30.00 20.46
C LYS A 41 -43.78 -29.56 19.33
N THR A 42 -44.24 -30.54 18.55
CA THR A 42 -45.36 -30.36 17.61
C THR A 42 -46.67 -30.25 18.35
N PHE A 43 -47.63 -29.54 17.79
CA PHE A 43 -48.93 -29.29 18.38
C PHE A 43 -50.08 -29.46 17.38
N ASP A 44 -49.86 -30.21 16.31
CA ASP A 44 -50.84 -30.51 15.25
C ASP A 44 -51.94 -31.50 15.75
N THR A 45 -51.55 -32.31 16.73
CA THR A 45 -52.46 -33.34 17.26
C THR A 45 -52.29 -33.46 18.76
N ILE A 46 -53.28 -32.94 19.52
CA ILE A 46 -53.21 -32.89 20.97
C ILE A 46 -54.06 -34.02 21.54
N THR A 47 -53.43 -34.95 22.23
CA THR A 47 -54.11 -36.11 22.85
C THR A 47 -54.15 -36.06 24.39
N GLU A 48 -53.32 -35.14 25.00
CA GLU A 48 -53.23 -34.98 26.45
C GLU A 48 -52.90 -33.51 26.81
N ASN A 49 -52.84 -33.20 28.11
CA ASN A 49 -52.36 -31.90 28.55
C ASN A 49 -50.90 -31.76 28.21
N THR A 50 -50.55 -30.73 27.41
CA THR A 50 -49.25 -30.55 26.82
C THR A 50 -48.68 -29.18 27.17
N GLU A 51 -47.46 -29.16 27.65
CA GLU A 51 -46.63 -27.96 27.76
C GLU A 51 -45.65 -27.90 26.58
N ILE A 52 -45.56 -26.73 25.92
CA ILE A 52 -44.76 -26.47 24.73
C ILE A 52 -43.90 -25.24 25.02
N THR A 53 -42.60 -25.39 24.86
CA THR A 53 -41.64 -24.36 25.24
C THR A 53 -40.95 -23.76 24.02
N ALA A 54 -40.80 -22.43 24.01
CA ALA A 54 -40.09 -21.68 22.98
C ALA A 54 -38.59 -22.03 22.96
N GLN A 55 -38.06 -22.23 21.78
CA GLN A 55 -36.65 -22.53 21.53
C GLN A 55 -35.98 -21.35 20.88
N TYR A 56 -34.72 -21.13 21.23
CA TYR A 56 -33.92 -19.99 20.76
C TYR A 56 -32.52 -20.42 20.45
N VAL A 57 -31.91 -19.71 19.48
CA VAL A 57 -30.48 -19.71 19.22
C VAL A 57 -29.92 -18.36 19.62
N LYS A 58 -28.74 -18.34 20.23
CA LYS A 58 -28.05 -17.10 20.55
C LYS A 58 -27.58 -16.42 19.25
N THR A 59 -27.61 -15.09 19.23
CA THR A 59 -27.19 -14.30 18.07
C THR A 59 -26.06 -13.34 18.44
N TRP A 60 -25.25 -13.01 17.44
CA TRP A 60 -24.12 -12.12 17.55
C TRP A 60 -24.13 -11.11 16.40
N ASN A 61 -23.57 -9.93 16.63
CA ASN A 61 -23.42 -8.92 15.59
C ASN A 61 -22.02 -8.97 14.99
N VAL A 62 -21.94 -9.00 13.66
CA VAL A 62 -20.71 -8.84 12.91
C VAL A 62 -20.77 -7.49 12.22
N THR A 63 -19.78 -6.63 12.52
CA THR A 63 -19.65 -5.30 11.93
C THR A 63 -18.44 -5.27 11.01
N PHE A 64 -18.68 -5.15 9.71
CA PHE A 64 -17.65 -4.91 8.70
C PHE A 64 -17.41 -3.41 8.62
N GLN A 65 -16.16 -3.01 8.73
CA GLN A 65 -15.74 -1.60 8.64
C GLN A 65 -14.53 -1.43 7.72
N ASP A 66 -14.33 -0.21 7.22
CA ASP A 66 -13.12 0.18 6.54
C ASP A 66 -12.00 0.45 7.55
N GLU A 67 -10.76 0.63 7.10
CA GLU A 67 -9.59 0.87 7.95
C GLU A 67 -9.71 2.16 8.79
N ASP A 68 -10.52 3.14 8.33
CA ASP A 68 -10.79 4.38 9.05
C ASP A 68 -11.92 4.26 10.09
N GLY A 69 -12.50 3.04 10.24
CA GLY A 69 -13.62 2.76 11.13
C GLY A 69 -15.00 3.05 10.54
N THR A 70 -15.09 3.46 9.27
CA THR A 70 -16.38 3.63 8.59
C THR A 70 -17.10 2.29 8.47
N VAL A 71 -18.30 2.17 9.03
CA VAL A 71 -19.09 0.93 8.98
C VAL A 71 -19.63 0.72 7.56
N LEU A 72 -19.26 -0.41 6.97
CA LEU A 72 -19.70 -0.85 5.65
C LEU A 72 -20.97 -1.69 5.72
N LYS A 73 -21.08 -2.59 6.72
CA LYS A 73 -22.22 -3.48 6.94
C LYS A 73 -22.24 -3.95 8.40
N THR A 74 -23.44 -4.11 8.94
CA THR A 74 -23.66 -4.88 10.17
C THR A 74 -24.64 -6.00 9.87
N GLU A 75 -24.36 -7.20 10.35
CA GLU A 75 -25.19 -8.39 10.18
C GLU A 75 -25.31 -9.12 11.52
N THR A 76 -26.54 -9.53 11.87
CA THR A 76 -26.79 -10.38 13.03
C THR A 76 -26.85 -11.82 12.56
N VAL A 77 -26.04 -12.68 13.13
CA VAL A 77 -25.93 -14.11 12.78
C VAL A 77 -26.19 -15.00 13.98
N ASP A 78 -26.62 -16.23 13.74
CA ASP A 78 -26.77 -17.25 14.77
C ASP A 78 -25.38 -17.70 15.28
N GLU A 79 -25.28 -18.05 16.56
CA GLU A 79 -24.08 -18.61 17.15
C GLU A 79 -23.52 -19.79 16.34
N GLY A 80 -22.24 -19.75 16.02
CA GLY A 80 -21.58 -20.81 15.27
C GLY A 80 -21.81 -20.76 13.76
N THR A 81 -22.53 -19.75 13.24
CA THR A 81 -22.68 -19.53 11.79
C THR A 81 -21.78 -18.41 11.29
N GLY A 82 -21.63 -18.31 9.96
CA GLY A 82 -20.85 -17.25 9.33
C GLY A 82 -21.69 -16.03 8.95
N ALA A 83 -21.05 -14.88 8.90
CA ALA A 83 -21.60 -13.66 8.29
C ALA A 83 -21.23 -13.58 6.79
N THR A 84 -21.94 -12.73 6.06
CA THR A 84 -21.71 -12.47 4.64
C THR A 84 -20.97 -11.15 4.48
N ALA A 85 -19.75 -11.16 3.93
CA ALA A 85 -19.01 -9.95 3.66
C ALA A 85 -19.77 -8.99 2.72
N PRO A 86 -19.62 -7.67 2.89
CA PRO A 86 -20.09 -6.70 1.91
C PRO A 86 -19.25 -6.76 0.62
N THR A 87 -19.60 -5.94 -0.37
CA THR A 87 -18.71 -5.69 -1.52
C THR A 87 -17.37 -5.15 -1.03
N GLU A 88 -16.29 -5.57 -1.71
CA GLU A 88 -14.93 -5.10 -1.41
C GLU A 88 -14.87 -3.57 -1.47
N PRO A 89 -14.41 -2.91 -0.41
CA PRO A 89 -14.26 -1.46 -0.42
C PRO A 89 -13.09 -1.04 -1.32
N VAL A 90 -13.17 0.18 -1.85
CA VAL A 90 -12.16 0.73 -2.76
C VAL A 90 -11.42 1.86 -2.08
N LYS A 91 -10.10 1.75 -2.04
CA LYS A 91 -9.20 2.79 -1.56
C LYS A 91 -8.25 3.21 -2.68
N GLU A 92 -8.19 4.52 -2.96
CA GLU A 92 -7.33 5.06 -4.02
C GLU A 92 -5.86 4.68 -3.79
N GLY A 93 -5.20 4.22 -4.86
CA GLY A 93 -3.80 3.80 -4.83
C GLY A 93 -3.51 2.53 -4.03
N HIS A 94 -4.54 1.79 -3.64
CA HIS A 94 -4.42 0.56 -2.88
C HIS A 94 -5.26 -0.54 -3.49
N THR A 95 -4.85 -1.77 -3.26
CA THR A 95 -5.62 -2.97 -3.60
C THR A 95 -6.15 -3.59 -2.31
N PHE A 96 -7.44 -3.93 -2.29
CA PHE A 96 -8.03 -4.64 -1.16
C PHE A 96 -7.32 -5.99 -0.95
N ALA A 97 -6.80 -6.22 0.27
CA ALA A 97 -6.00 -7.40 0.61
C ALA A 97 -6.82 -8.46 1.39
N GLY A 98 -8.02 -8.08 1.84
CA GLY A 98 -8.90 -8.97 2.60
C GLY A 98 -9.39 -8.35 3.90
N TRP A 99 -9.90 -9.19 4.77
CA TRP A 99 -10.43 -8.84 6.07
C TRP A 99 -9.48 -9.31 7.18
N ASP A 100 -9.31 -8.51 8.25
CA ASP A 100 -8.37 -8.77 9.34
C ASP A 100 -8.79 -9.90 10.29
N ALA A 101 -10.08 -10.26 10.32
CA ALA A 101 -10.64 -11.28 11.18
C ALA A 101 -11.50 -12.29 10.43
N ALA A 102 -11.58 -13.51 10.94
CA ALA A 102 -12.48 -14.55 10.45
C ALA A 102 -13.93 -14.26 10.89
N PHE A 103 -14.87 -14.55 10.00
CA PHE A 103 -16.31 -14.34 10.20
C PHE A 103 -17.16 -15.54 9.73
N ASP A 104 -16.57 -16.72 9.60
CA ASP A 104 -17.22 -17.96 9.14
C ASP A 104 -17.80 -18.80 10.29
N ASN A 105 -17.39 -18.54 11.54
CA ASN A 105 -17.86 -19.20 12.75
C ASN A 105 -17.95 -18.23 13.92
N VAL A 106 -19.04 -17.47 13.99
CA VAL A 106 -19.20 -16.35 14.93
C VAL A 106 -19.72 -16.86 16.27
N THR A 107 -18.97 -16.59 17.35
CA THR A 107 -19.31 -16.99 18.73
C THR A 107 -19.33 -15.81 19.70
N ALA A 108 -19.11 -14.59 19.21
CA ALA A 108 -19.16 -13.33 19.94
C ALA A 108 -19.40 -12.18 18.96
N ASP A 109 -19.80 -11.00 19.48
CA ASP A 109 -19.82 -9.78 18.69
C ASP A 109 -18.42 -9.53 18.12
N THR A 110 -18.34 -9.34 16.79
CA THR A 110 -17.09 -9.29 16.06
C THR A 110 -17.04 -8.05 15.18
N VAL A 111 -15.90 -7.35 15.21
CA VAL A 111 -15.57 -6.29 14.26
C VAL A 111 -14.56 -6.85 13.28
N VAL A 112 -14.80 -6.63 11.99
CA VAL A 112 -14.00 -7.13 10.86
C VAL A 112 -13.60 -5.93 10.02
N THR A 113 -12.29 -5.66 9.95
CA THR A 113 -11.75 -4.45 9.29
C THR A 113 -11.13 -4.80 7.94
N ALA A 114 -11.38 -3.97 6.94
CA ALA A 114 -10.75 -4.08 5.64
C ALA A 114 -9.24 -3.80 5.73
N THR A 115 -8.45 -4.59 5.00
CA THR A 115 -7.00 -4.41 4.88
C THR A 115 -6.61 -4.16 3.44
N TYR A 116 -5.52 -3.41 3.22
CA TYR A 116 -5.08 -2.98 1.91
C TYR A 116 -3.58 -3.12 1.71
N GLU A 117 -3.20 -3.35 0.47
CA GLU A 117 -1.81 -3.26 0.00
C GLU A 117 -1.64 -2.02 -0.86
N VAL A 118 -0.55 -1.27 -0.64
CA VAL A 118 -0.21 -0.08 -1.45
C VAL A 118 0.21 -0.53 -2.86
N ASN A 119 -0.41 0.05 -3.89
CA ASN A 119 -0.06 -0.23 -5.27
C ASN A 119 1.37 0.24 -5.58
N GLN A 120 2.08 -0.56 -6.36
CA GLN A 120 3.42 -0.23 -6.85
C GLN A 120 3.35 0.12 -8.33
N TYR A 121 4.07 1.16 -8.71
CA TYR A 121 4.14 1.63 -10.09
C TYR A 121 5.58 1.66 -10.59
N THR A 122 5.73 1.40 -11.88
CA THR A 122 7.04 1.40 -12.54
C THR A 122 7.39 2.80 -13.01
N VAL A 123 8.51 3.36 -12.52
CA VAL A 123 9.09 4.59 -13.04
C VAL A 123 10.31 4.23 -13.89
N THR A 124 10.31 4.68 -15.16
CA THR A 124 11.38 4.42 -16.10
C THR A 124 12.02 5.74 -16.54
N PHE A 125 13.26 5.97 -16.14
CA PHE A 125 14.07 7.09 -16.60
C PHE A 125 14.74 6.73 -17.92
N LYS A 126 14.57 7.58 -18.93
CA LYS A 126 15.13 7.41 -20.27
C LYS A 126 16.01 8.58 -20.65
N ASP A 127 16.98 8.29 -21.49
CA ASP A 127 17.73 9.34 -22.18
C ASP A 127 16.97 9.85 -23.41
N TRP A 128 17.48 10.93 -24.02
CA TRP A 128 16.90 11.59 -25.20
C TRP A 128 16.69 10.66 -26.40
N ASP A 129 17.49 9.60 -26.52
CA ASP A 129 17.43 8.61 -27.60
C ASP A 129 16.49 7.43 -27.29
N GLY A 130 15.86 7.46 -26.11
CA GLY A 130 14.95 6.42 -25.62
C GLY A 130 15.64 5.28 -24.87
N SER A 131 16.97 5.30 -24.72
CA SER A 131 17.70 4.33 -23.91
C SER A 131 17.27 4.43 -22.45
N VAL A 132 17.15 3.28 -21.77
CA VAL A 132 16.73 3.23 -20.36
C VAL A 132 17.95 3.46 -19.47
N LEU A 133 17.89 4.50 -18.65
CA LEU A 133 18.91 4.84 -17.67
C LEU A 133 18.68 4.14 -16.34
N LYS A 134 17.40 4.08 -15.90
CA LYS A 134 17.00 3.45 -14.64
C LYS A 134 15.52 3.03 -14.70
N THR A 135 15.19 1.94 -14.02
CA THR A 135 13.81 1.55 -13.73
C THR A 135 13.72 1.20 -12.25
N GLU A 136 12.65 1.66 -11.58
CA GLU A 136 12.38 1.31 -10.19
C GLU A 136 10.88 1.14 -9.94
N GLN A 137 10.55 0.39 -8.90
CA GLN A 137 9.19 0.26 -8.37
C GLN A 137 9.00 1.29 -7.26
N VAL A 138 7.92 2.06 -7.35
CA VAL A 138 7.61 3.16 -6.43
C VAL A 138 6.19 2.99 -5.91
N ALA A 139 6.01 3.09 -4.61
CA ALA A 139 4.69 3.01 -4.00
C ALA A 139 3.82 4.21 -4.40
N TYR A 140 2.51 3.99 -4.49
CA TYR A 140 1.54 5.06 -4.75
C TYR A 140 1.78 6.28 -3.86
N SER A 141 1.70 7.47 -4.46
CA SER A 141 1.88 8.78 -3.79
C SER A 141 3.24 8.99 -3.12
N THR A 142 4.28 8.25 -3.56
CA THR A 142 5.68 8.51 -3.16
C THR A 142 6.51 8.94 -4.36
N GLY A 143 7.72 9.47 -4.11
CA GLY A 143 8.62 9.92 -5.16
C GLY A 143 9.58 8.85 -5.64
N ALA A 144 9.97 8.93 -6.92
CA ALA A 144 11.05 8.16 -7.50
C ALA A 144 12.41 8.84 -7.24
N THR A 145 13.49 8.07 -7.36
CA THR A 145 14.87 8.58 -7.23
C THR A 145 15.52 8.68 -8.61
N ALA A 146 15.87 9.88 -9.05
CA ALA A 146 16.56 10.06 -10.32
C ALA A 146 17.90 9.29 -10.38
N PRO A 147 18.32 8.80 -11.55
CA PRO A 147 19.69 8.35 -11.77
C PRO A 147 20.65 9.55 -11.74
N THR A 148 21.96 9.30 -11.86
CA THR A 148 22.94 10.36 -12.14
C THR A 148 22.62 11.06 -13.45
N ASP A 149 22.85 12.37 -13.49
CA ASP A 149 22.58 13.19 -14.68
C ASP A 149 23.30 12.59 -15.90
N PRO A 150 22.57 12.29 -16.97
CA PRO A 150 23.16 11.73 -18.17
C PRO A 150 23.96 12.78 -18.96
N ILE A 151 24.94 12.32 -19.72
CA ILE A 151 25.86 13.17 -20.50
C ILE A 151 25.57 13.00 -21.99
N ARG A 152 25.49 14.14 -22.70
CA ARG A 152 25.34 14.19 -24.16
C ARG A 152 26.30 15.20 -24.75
N ASP A 153 27.18 14.75 -25.69
CA ASP A 153 28.20 15.59 -26.33
C ASP A 153 27.59 16.82 -27.02
N GLY A 154 28.09 18.01 -26.69
CA GLY A 154 27.61 19.28 -27.22
C GLY A 154 26.27 19.76 -26.66
N TYR A 155 25.83 19.15 -25.59
CA TYR A 155 24.56 19.52 -24.90
C TYR A 155 24.78 19.52 -23.38
N ARG A 156 24.07 20.42 -22.71
CA ARG A 156 23.96 20.50 -21.26
C ARG A 156 22.64 19.88 -20.82
N PHE A 157 22.69 18.97 -19.86
CA PHE A 157 21.48 18.44 -19.22
C PHE A 157 20.75 19.55 -18.47
N THR A 158 19.43 19.67 -18.65
CA THR A 158 18.60 20.73 -18.07
C THR A 158 17.58 20.21 -17.07
N GLY A 159 17.43 18.88 -16.96
CA GLY A 159 16.49 18.24 -16.05
C GLY A 159 15.66 17.17 -16.73
N TRP A 160 14.54 16.88 -16.16
CA TRP A 160 13.61 15.83 -16.58
C TRP A 160 12.30 16.44 -17.07
N ASP A 161 11.61 15.79 -18.03
CA ASP A 161 10.43 16.31 -18.72
C ASP A 161 9.16 16.32 -17.84
N VAL A 162 9.06 15.41 -16.86
CA VAL A 162 7.93 15.30 -15.94
C VAL A 162 8.41 15.22 -14.49
N ALA A 163 7.55 15.67 -13.57
CA ALA A 163 7.78 15.51 -12.13
C ALA A 163 7.63 14.02 -11.73
N PHE A 164 8.44 13.61 -10.77
CA PHE A 164 8.47 12.23 -10.27
C PHE A 164 8.51 12.15 -8.74
N ASP A 165 8.08 13.20 -8.07
CA ASP A 165 7.99 13.32 -6.60
C ASP A 165 6.68 12.77 -6.02
N ASN A 166 5.67 12.54 -6.89
CA ASN A 166 4.36 11.98 -6.51
C ASN A 166 3.85 11.04 -7.60
N ILE A 167 4.17 9.75 -7.48
CA ILE A 167 3.84 8.74 -8.48
C ILE A 167 2.46 8.13 -8.18
N THR A 168 1.54 8.26 -9.14
CA THR A 168 0.17 7.72 -9.05
C THR A 168 -0.16 6.71 -10.16
N GLY A 169 0.83 6.38 -11.03
CA GLY A 169 0.72 5.44 -12.14
C GLY A 169 2.08 5.17 -12.76
N ASP A 170 2.16 4.17 -13.64
CA ASP A 170 3.38 3.89 -14.40
C ASP A 170 3.84 5.14 -15.15
N THR A 171 5.08 5.55 -14.97
CA THR A 171 5.60 6.83 -15.44
C THR A 171 6.90 6.64 -16.23
N VAL A 172 7.00 7.33 -17.35
CA VAL A 172 8.24 7.46 -18.12
C VAL A 172 8.74 8.90 -17.96
N VAL A 173 9.99 9.04 -17.57
CA VAL A 173 10.67 10.31 -17.31
C VAL A 173 11.84 10.43 -18.28
N THR A 174 11.88 11.49 -19.13
CA THR A 174 12.88 11.62 -20.19
C THR A 174 13.82 12.80 -19.90
N ALA A 175 15.11 12.56 -20.09
CA ALA A 175 16.15 13.58 -19.93
C ALA A 175 15.98 14.71 -20.96
N GLN A 176 16.11 15.95 -20.50
CA GLN A 176 16.02 17.17 -21.31
C GLN A 176 17.39 17.82 -21.43
N TYR A 177 17.68 18.35 -22.60
CA TYR A 177 18.98 18.95 -22.92
C TYR A 177 18.84 20.26 -23.68
N GLU A 178 19.78 21.14 -23.44
CA GLU A 178 19.99 22.38 -24.18
C GLU A 178 21.33 22.30 -24.92
N LYS A 179 21.35 22.71 -26.19
CA LYS A 179 22.58 22.70 -26.98
C LYS A 179 23.57 23.71 -26.42
N GLU A 180 24.80 23.29 -26.20
CA GLU A 180 25.87 24.21 -25.82
C GLU A 180 26.25 25.11 -27.01
N GLU A 181 26.24 26.44 -26.81
CA GLU A 181 26.76 27.36 -27.80
C GLU A 181 28.28 27.26 -27.83
N ALA A 182 28.84 27.10 -29.02
CA ALA A 182 30.31 27.13 -29.19
C ALA A 182 30.84 28.46 -28.67
N ILE A 183 31.73 28.42 -27.66
CA ILE A 183 32.44 29.59 -27.22
C ILE A 183 33.31 30.04 -28.42
N VAL A 184 32.88 31.06 -29.14
CA VAL A 184 33.74 31.74 -30.11
C VAL A 184 34.81 32.45 -29.30
N PRO A 185 36.10 32.08 -29.41
CA PRO A 185 37.13 32.82 -28.71
C PRO A 185 37.05 34.31 -29.10
N PRO A 186 37.27 35.27 -28.19
CA PRO A 186 37.28 36.65 -28.53
C PRO A 186 38.28 36.86 -29.69
N THR A 187 37.80 37.39 -30.82
CA THR A 187 38.70 37.83 -31.91
C THR A 187 39.68 38.82 -31.28
N GLU A 188 40.94 38.46 -31.29
CA GLU A 188 42.03 39.33 -30.87
C GLU A 188 41.85 40.67 -31.60
N PRO A 189 41.85 41.83 -30.88
CA PRO A 189 41.64 43.11 -31.53
C PRO A 189 42.79 43.32 -32.53
N GLU A 190 42.44 43.53 -33.81
CA GLU A 190 43.41 43.90 -34.85
C GLU A 190 44.23 45.08 -34.37
N GLN A 191 45.54 44.85 -34.21
CA GLN A 191 46.50 45.86 -33.89
C GLN A 191 46.55 46.89 -35.03
N PRO A 192 46.43 48.20 -34.77
CA PRO A 192 46.51 49.21 -35.83
C PRO A 192 47.81 49.11 -36.58
N GLN A 193 47.74 48.82 -37.88
CA GLN A 193 48.94 48.88 -38.76
C GLN A 193 49.42 50.35 -38.87
N THR A 194 50.55 50.63 -38.36
CA THR A 194 51.29 51.87 -38.64
C THR A 194 51.94 51.78 -40.02
N PRO A 195 51.83 52.85 -40.89
CA PRO A 195 52.46 52.85 -42.22
C PRO A 195 53.94 53.03 -42.14
N GLY A 196 54.65 52.20 -42.85
CA GLY A 196 55.99 52.15 -43.37
C GLY A 196 57.10 53.08 -42.96
N GLN A 197 58.21 52.43 -42.67
CA GLN A 197 59.53 53.00 -43.12
C GLN A 197 60.47 51.84 -43.45
N SER A 198 60.97 51.89 -44.67
CA SER A 198 61.99 51.06 -45.25
C SER A 198 63.37 51.33 -44.62
N GLY A 199 64.18 50.28 -44.47
CA GLY A 199 65.57 50.44 -44.20
C GLY A 199 66.28 49.20 -43.66
N GLU A 200 66.90 48.48 -44.57
CA GLU A 200 68.22 47.81 -44.56
C GLU A 200 68.68 46.90 -43.42
N MET A 201 68.87 45.64 -43.85
CA MET A 201 70.06 44.76 -43.60
C MET A 201 70.80 44.82 -42.26
N ASN A 202 70.88 43.70 -41.56
CA ASN A 202 72.06 42.82 -41.62
C ASN A 202 71.96 41.63 -40.66
N ASN A 203 72.27 40.54 -41.20
CA ASN A 203 72.89 39.30 -40.77
C ASN A 203 73.42 39.23 -39.33
N THR A 204 73.20 38.17 -38.62
CA THR A 204 74.15 37.18 -38.15
C THR A 204 73.61 36.34 -37.01
N GLU A 205 73.43 35.05 -37.29
CA GLU A 205 73.90 33.88 -36.53
C GLU A 205 73.76 33.82 -35.01
N THR A 206 73.21 32.70 -34.60
CA THR A 206 73.79 31.63 -33.80
C THR A 206 73.15 31.33 -32.43
N GLU A 207 72.71 30.10 -32.36
CA GLU A 207 72.77 29.11 -31.25
C GLU A 207 71.91 29.29 -29.98
N GLU A 208 71.09 28.34 -29.85
CA GLU A 208 71.18 27.10 -29.05
C GLU A 208 71.14 27.28 -27.52
N LYS A 209 70.25 26.64 -26.93
CA LYS A 209 70.23 25.70 -25.77
C LYS A 209 69.07 25.91 -24.83
N THR A 210 68.21 24.97 -24.81
CA THR A 210 68.10 23.79 -23.89
C THR A 210 67.94 24.12 -22.40
N GLN A 211 66.86 23.47 -21.92
CA GLN A 211 66.67 22.96 -20.54
C GLN A 211 66.24 23.99 -19.48
N THR A 212 65.44 23.67 -18.51
CA THR A 212 65.08 22.44 -17.80
C THR A 212 64.02 22.81 -16.76
N SER A 213 63.15 21.89 -16.50
CA SER A 213 62.39 21.63 -15.26
C SER A 213 62.94 22.30 -13.99
N THR A 214 61.98 22.62 -13.13
CA THR A 214 61.90 22.20 -11.70
C THR A 214 60.70 22.89 -11.07
N ASN A 215 59.74 22.20 -10.65
CA ASN A 215 59.45 21.62 -9.34
C ASN A 215 59.85 22.51 -8.15
N LEU A 216 58.89 22.84 -7.31
CA LEU A 216 58.88 22.78 -5.83
C LEU A 216 57.64 23.53 -5.27
N GLU A 217 56.78 22.79 -4.67
CA GLU A 217 56.57 22.48 -3.23
C GLU A 217 55.89 23.59 -2.42
N ALA A 218 54.78 23.21 -1.96
CA ALA A 218 54.26 23.12 -0.57
C ALA A 218 54.46 24.33 0.37
N ALA A 219 53.36 24.79 0.88
CA ALA A 219 53.32 25.28 2.26
C ALA A 219 52.04 24.78 2.96
N LYS A 220 52.27 23.97 3.95
CA LYS A 220 51.41 23.46 5.02
C LYS A 220 51.16 24.54 6.08
N THR A 221 49.92 24.65 6.57
CA THR A 221 49.58 24.88 7.99
C THR A 221 48.08 24.61 8.08
N GLY A 222 47.53 23.65 8.75
CA GLY A 222 47.73 23.27 10.14
C GLY A 222 46.61 23.85 10.99
N ASP A 223 45.50 23.12 11.20
CA ASP A 223 44.99 23.01 12.54
C ASP A 223 44.13 21.76 12.71
N ASN A 224 44.42 21.06 13.79
CA ASN A 224 43.75 19.87 14.32
C ASN A 224 42.55 20.29 15.15
N SER A 225 41.40 19.66 14.94
CA SER A 225 40.54 19.30 16.06
C SER A 225 39.79 18.00 15.78
N ILE A 226 40.21 17.01 16.53
CA ILE A 226 39.68 15.67 16.64
C ILE A 226 38.38 15.77 17.42
N VAL A 227 37.28 15.24 16.86
CA VAL A 227 36.12 14.84 17.66
C VAL A 227 35.75 13.42 17.23
N GLU A 228 36.03 12.48 18.10
CA GLU A 228 35.67 11.07 17.96
C GLU A 228 34.14 10.87 18.05
N PRO A 229 33.58 9.87 17.32
CA PRO A 229 32.17 9.54 17.43
C PRO A 229 31.93 8.54 18.57
N LEU A 230 30.97 8.87 19.40
CA LEU A 230 30.42 8.04 20.46
C LEU A 230 29.68 6.82 19.85
N LEU A 231 30.17 5.63 20.17
CA LEU A 231 29.49 4.36 19.90
C LEU A 231 28.23 4.25 20.77
N ALA A 232 27.05 4.23 20.15
CA ALA A 232 25.83 3.75 20.75
C ALA A 232 25.46 2.39 20.14
N THR A 233 25.71 1.32 20.88
CA THR A 233 25.23 -0.02 20.61
C THR A 233 23.75 -0.11 20.90
N GLY A 234 22.90 -0.18 19.86
CA GLY A 234 21.49 -0.48 19.96
C GLY A 234 21.16 -1.69 19.09
N GLY A 235 20.89 -2.83 19.76
CA GLY A 235 20.62 -4.10 19.11
C GLY A 235 19.34 -4.07 18.27
N ILE A 236 19.45 -4.53 17.04
CA ILE A 236 18.33 -4.78 16.15
C ILE A 236 17.88 -6.22 16.37
N SER A 237 16.72 -6.38 17.02
CA SER A 237 16.01 -7.66 17.09
C SER A 237 15.28 -7.88 15.78
N SER A 238 15.79 -8.79 14.95
CA SER A 238 15.13 -9.24 13.74
C SER A 238 14.01 -10.20 14.10
N ILE A 239 12.76 -9.74 14.03
CA ILE A 239 11.60 -10.63 14.02
C ILE A 239 11.33 -11.04 12.57
N ALA A 240 11.76 -12.24 12.22
CA ALA A 240 11.36 -12.88 10.97
C ALA A 240 9.93 -13.42 11.16
N VAL A 241 8.95 -12.76 10.55
CA VAL A 241 7.59 -13.31 10.41
C VAL A 241 7.58 -14.19 9.17
N ALA A 242 7.58 -15.51 9.39
CA ALA A 242 7.36 -16.48 8.35
C ALA A 242 5.86 -16.55 8.02
N ILE A 243 5.46 -15.98 6.90
CA ILE A 243 4.10 -16.14 6.35
C ILE A 243 4.10 -17.46 5.57
N ALA A 244 3.45 -18.47 6.14
CA ALA A 244 3.20 -19.74 5.46
C ALA A 244 1.97 -19.59 4.55
N PHE A 245 2.20 -19.56 3.24
CA PHE A 245 1.15 -19.66 2.24
C PHE A 245 0.61 -21.09 2.20
N PHE A 246 -0.60 -21.31 2.70
CA PHE A 246 -1.35 -22.54 2.47
C PHE A 246 -2.12 -22.45 1.14
N PHE A 247 -1.55 -22.99 0.08
CA PHE A 247 -2.29 -23.29 -1.15
C PHE A 247 -3.25 -24.46 -0.91
N ARG A 248 -4.53 -24.19 -0.73
CA ARG A 248 -5.58 -25.20 -0.71
C ARG A 248 -5.98 -25.57 -2.14
N LYS A 249 -5.42 -26.68 -2.63
CA LYS A 249 -5.75 -27.28 -3.92
C LYS A 249 -7.21 -27.75 -3.93
N LYS A 250 -8.06 -27.08 -4.70
CA LYS A 250 -9.46 -27.45 -4.92
C LYS A 250 -9.49 -28.72 -5.77
N LYS A 251 -9.85 -29.85 -5.17
CA LYS A 251 -10.06 -31.14 -5.85
C LYS A 251 -11.39 -31.07 -6.57
N LYS A 252 -11.37 -31.07 -7.90
CA LYS A 252 -12.52 -31.30 -8.76
C LYS A 252 -12.98 -32.75 -8.55
N SER A 253 -14.21 -32.97 -8.09
CA SER A 253 -14.91 -34.24 -8.13
C SER A 253 -15.77 -34.22 -9.38
N GLU A 254 -15.39 -35.02 -10.37
CA GLU A 254 -16.25 -35.48 -11.47
C GLU A 254 -16.93 -36.77 -11.01
N SER A 255 -18.25 -36.77 -10.99
CA SER A 255 -19.18 -37.85 -11.36
C SER A 255 -20.60 -37.33 -11.28
#